data_e999b1d70ef8d6392a8d9f7dc3f2c6d3
#
_entry.id   e999b1d70ef8d6392a8d9f7dc3f2c6d3
#
_cell.length_a   1.000
_cell.length_b   1.000
_cell.length_c   1.000
_cell.angle_alpha   90.00
_cell.angle_beta   90.00
_cell.angle_gamma   90.00
#
_symmetry.space_group_name_H-M   'P 1'
#
loop_
_entity.id
_entity.type
_entity.pdbx_description
1 polymer ?
#
loop_
_entity_poly.entity_id
_entity_poly.type
_entity_poly.pdbx_seq_one_letter_code
_entity_poly.pdbx_strand_id
1 'polypeptide(L)'
;LGVNGLTLLNSIIIILAFIFLSQVHYRKDNFNTVLSICLLVILSGHGRFMVRPEIFSLLFIALYLFVLYEYKYENRNHTIWLLPILQLLWVNMQGLFILGLVLIYGYLFGELICWKIKLPFQWNNEFTIKEKKYWKLLLVGILSLVVCFINPYGFKGALFPFTLFSNIGTKTNIFAQTIHEFQRPFAIHRWNLKIFFYKIL
;
A
#
# COMPACT_ATOMS: atom_id res chain seq x y z
N LEU A 1 28.31 -10.42 -2.82
CA LEU A 1 27.16 -10.69 -1.93
C LEU A 1 26.24 -11.81 -2.50
N GLY A 2 26.10 -11.95 -3.82
CA GLY A 2 25.33 -13.01 -4.47
C GLY A 2 23.91 -13.22 -3.94
N VAL A 3 23.44 -14.46 -3.95
CA VAL A 3 22.08 -14.84 -3.51
C VAL A 3 21.86 -14.52 -2.03
N ASN A 4 22.85 -14.72 -1.18
CA ASN A 4 22.75 -14.43 0.26
C ASN A 4 22.53 -12.94 0.54
N GLY A 5 23.14 -12.05 -0.25
CA GLY A 5 22.94 -10.62 -0.13
C GLY A 5 21.52 -10.19 -0.54
N LEU A 6 20.96 -10.80 -1.58
CA LEU A 6 19.58 -10.54 -1.99
C LEU A 6 18.57 -11.00 -0.93
N THR A 7 18.78 -12.17 -0.35
CA THR A 7 17.93 -12.69 0.74
C THR A 7 17.97 -11.79 1.97
N LEU A 8 19.17 -11.32 2.34
CA LEU A 8 19.34 -10.40 3.46
C LEU A 8 18.64 -9.06 3.21
N LEU A 9 18.80 -8.48 2.02
CA LEU A 9 18.11 -7.25 1.62
C LEU A 9 16.58 -7.43 1.69
N ASN A 10 16.07 -8.53 1.14
CA ASN A 10 14.65 -8.85 1.18
C ASN A 10 14.12 -8.91 2.62
N SER A 11 14.85 -9.59 3.51
CA SER A 11 14.49 -9.69 4.94
C SER A 11 14.47 -8.33 5.63
N ILE A 12 15.46 -7.47 5.35
CA ILE A 12 15.51 -6.11 5.90
C ILE A 12 14.29 -5.30 5.44
N ILE A 13 13.94 -5.35 4.15
CA ILE A 13 12.79 -4.62 3.61
C ILE A 13 11.49 -5.07 4.28
N ILE A 14 11.30 -6.38 4.47
CA ILE A 14 10.12 -6.91 5.14
C ILE A 14 10.05 -6.42 6.58
N ILE A 15 11.15 -6.52 7.33
CA ILE A 15 11.21 -6.07 8.73
C ILE A 15 10.88 -4.57 8.81
N LEU A 16 11.47 -3.75 7.96
CA LEU A 16 11.18 -2.31 7.91
C LEU A 16 9.71 -2.04 7.61
N ALA A 17 9.11 -2.74 6.65
CA ALA A 17 7.70 -2.59 6.33
C ALA A 17 6.81 -2.90 7.55
N PHE A 18 7.09 -3.99 8.28
CA PHE A 18 6.34 -4.33 9.48
C PHE A 18 6.57 -3.35 10.63
N ILE A 19 7.78 -2.81 10.78
CA ILE A 19 8.06 -1.76 11.77
C ILE A 19 7.20 -0.53 11.47
N PHE A 20 7.18 -0.03 10.23
CA PHE A 20 6.34 1.13 9.88
C PHE A 20 4.86 0.85 10.04
N LEU A 21 4.37 -0.32 9.62
CA LEU A 21 2.98 -0.71 9.81
C LEU A 21 2.58 -0.80 11.28
N SER A 22 3.46 -1.34 12.13
CA SER A 22 3.20 -1.45 13.56
C SER A 22 3.13 -0.09 14.25
N GLN A 23 3.83 0.92 13.72
CA GLN A 23 3.80 2.29 14.26
C GLN A 23 2.50 3.04 13.88
N VAL A 24 1.77 2.58 12.85
CA VAL A 24 0.46 3.12 12.53
C VAL A 24 -0.50 2.78 13.66
N HIS A 25 -0.94 3.83 14.38
CA HIS A 25 -1.86 3.68 15.54
C HIS A 25 -1.31 2.86 16.72
N TYR A 26 0.01 2.84 16.90
CA TYR A 26 0.61 2.19 18.07
C TYR A 26 0.20 2.89 19.36
N ARG A 27 -0.48 2.17 20.25
CA ARG A 27 -0.72 2.53 21.65
C ARG A 27 -0.33 1.35 22.54
N LYS A 28 0.15 1.62 23.74
CA LYS A 28 0.50 0.54 24.68
C LYS A 28 -0.64 -0.46 24.92
N ASP A 29 -1.88 0.05 24.93
CA ASP A 29 -3.08 -0.75 25.15
C ASP A 29 -3.40 -1.69 23.97
N ASN A 30 -2.91 -1.39 22.76
CA ASN A 30 -3.18 -2.15 21.54
C ASN A 30 -2.03 -3.09 21.12
N PHE A 31 -0.97 -3.17 21.91
CA PHE A 31 0.23 -3.93 21.54
C PHE A 31 -0.08 -5.38 21.16
N ASN A 32 -0.83 -6.10 22.00
CA ASN A 32 -1.16 -7.51 21.75
C ASN A 32 -2.01 -7.69 20.50
N THR A 33 -2.92 -6.77 20.22
CA THR A 33 -3.77 -6.79 19.03
C THR A 33 -2.93 -6.57 17.77
N VAL A 34 -2.06 -5.56 17.78
CA VAL A 34 -1.14 -5.27 16.64
C VAL A 34 -0.21 -6.45 16.39
N LEU A 35 0.38 -7.02 17.44
CA LEU A 35 1.25 -8.20 17.35
C LEU A 35 0.50 -9.41 16.77
N SER A 36 -0.71 -9.67 17.21
CA SER A 36 -1.55 -10.78 16.70
C SER A 36 -1.88 -10.59 15.23
N ILE A 37 -2.25 -9.38 14.81
CA ILE A 37 -2.53 -9.06 13.40
C ILE A 37 -1.25 -9.23 12.55
N CYS A 38 -0.11 -8.72 13.00
CA CYS A 38 1.16 -8.89 12.29
C CYS A 38 1.52 -10.37 12.12
N LEU A 39 1.34 -11.20 13.16
CA LEU A 39 1.56 -12.64 13.08
C LEU A 39 0.63 -13.30 12.07
N LEU A 40 -0.65 -12.98 12.07
CA LEU A 40 -1.61 -13.51 11.09
C LEU A 40 -1.24 -13.11 9.66
N VAL A 41 -0.83 -11.86 9.44
CA VAL A 41 -0.38 -11.38 8.12
C VAL A 41 0.88 -12.11 7.67
N ILE A 42 1.85 -12.35 8.57
CA ILE A 42 3.07 -13.10 8.25
C ILE A 42 2.73 -14.54 7.89
N LEU A 43 1.88 -15.20 8.67
CA LEU A 43 1.48 -16.59 8.43
C LEU A 43 0.69 -16.75 7.13
N SER A 44 -0.23 -15.84 6.83
CA SER A 44 -1.00 -15.86 5.58
C SER A 44 -0.16 -15.47 4.37
N GLY A 45 0.75 -14.52 4.53
CA GLY A 45 1.57 -13.92 3.46
C GLY A 45 2.93 -14.59 3.24
N HIS A 46 3.33 -15.61 4.02
CA HIS A 46 4.69 -16.16 3.95
C HIS A 46 5.14 -16.57 2.53
N GLY A 47 4.23 -17.03 1.67
CA GLY A 47 4.53 -17.36 0.28
C GLY A 47 4.71 -16.15 -0.64
N ARG A 48 4.40 -14.93 -0.18
CA ARG A 48 4.62 -13.69 -0.90
C ARG A 48 5.95 -13.02 -0.57
N PHE A 49 6.62 -13.45 0.50
CA PHE A 49 7.90 -12.89 0.94
C PHE A 49 9.11 -13.46 0.18
N MET A 50 8.88 -13.96 -1.03
CA MET A 50 9.95 -14.37 -1.93
C MET A 50 10.77 -13.16 -2.38
N VAL A 51 12.03 -13.38 -2.78
CA VAL A 51 12.90 -12.36 -3.37
C VAL A 51 12.35 -11.94 -4.74
N ARG A 52 11.47 -10.95 -4.72
CA ARG A 52 10.82 -10.36 -5.90
C ARG A 52 10.79 -8.83 -5.78
N PRO A 53 10.81 -8.09 -6.89
CA PRO A 53 10.70 -6.63 -6.86
C PRO A 53 9.44 -6.11 -6.15
N GLU A 54 8.38 -6.91 -6.08
CA GLU A 54 7.11 -6.58 -5.42
C GLU A 54 7.25 -6.29 -3.93
N ILE A 55 8.32 -6.77 -3.28
CA ILE A 55 8.57 -6.54 -1.85
C ILE A 55 8.77 -5.05 -1.54
N PHE A 56 9.35 -4.28 -2.47
CA PHE A 56 9.47 -2.84 -2.33
C PHE A 56 8.11 -2.15 -2.24
N SER A 57 7.09 -2.65 -2.95
CA SER A 57 5.74 -2.11 -2.85
C SER A 57 5.14 -2.30 -1.46
N LEU A 58 5.43 -3.41 -0.78
CA LEU A 58 5.02 -3.59 0.61
C LEU A 58 5.62 -2.49 1.51
N LEU A 59 6.90 -2.21 1.35
CA LEU A 59 7.58 -1.13 2.11
C LEU A 59 6.99 0.24 1.76
N PHE A 60 6.78 0.55 0.48
CA PHE A 60 6.20 1.83 0.08
C PHE A 60 4.78 2.01 0.62
N ILE A 61 3.93 0.99 0.57
CA ILE A 61 2.59 1.03 1.17
C ILE A 61 2.68 1.31 2.67
N ALA A 62 3.56 0.63 3.38
CA ALA A 62 3.77 0.84 4.81
C ALA A 62 4.21 2.28 5.13
N LEU A 63 5.15 2.83 4.37
CA LEU A 63 5.61 4.21 4.50
C LEU A 63 4.50 5.22 4.19
N TYR A 64 3.69 4.98 3.15
CA TYR A 64 2.55 5.82 2.81
C TYR A 64 1.52 5.87 3.93
N LEU A 65 1.13 4.71 4.45
CA LEU A 65 0.19 4.63 5.56
C LEU A 65 0.74 5.31 6.81
N PHE A 66 2.01 5.11 7.13
CA PHE A 66 2.67 5.75 8.25
C PHE A 66 2.69 7.28 8.10
N VAL A 67 3.11 7.81 6.96
CA VAL A 67 3.15 9.26 6.70
C VAL A 67 1.77 9.89 6.74
N LEU A 68 0.76 9.25 6.13
CA LEU A 68 -0.62 9.73 6.15
C LEU A 68 -1.20 9.72 7.56
N TYR A 69 -0.90 8.69 8.35
CA TYR A 69 -1.30 8.60 9.76
C TYR A 69 -0.66 9.72 10.60
N GLU A 70 0.66 9.89 10.51
CA GLU A 70 1.39 10.96 11.19
C GLU A 70 0.82 12.35 10.85
N TYR A 71 0.53 12.57 9.57
CA TYR A 71 -0.04 13.82 9.10
C TYR A 71 -1.43 14.07 9.69
N LYS A 72 -2.28 13.06 9.73
CA LYS A 72 -3.66 13.19 10.18
C LYS A 72 -3.75 13.32 11.70
N TYR A 73 -3.11 12.43 12.44
CA TYR A 73 -3.32 12.26 13.88
C TYR A 73 -2.23 12.90 14.74
N GLU A 74 -0.97 12.87 14.31
CA GLU A 74 0.17 13.36 15.10
C GLU A 74 0.54 14.83 14.79
N ASN A 75 -0.21 15.49 13.91
CA ASN A 75 0.04 16.88 13.49
C ASN A 75 1.43 17.15 12.89
N ARG A 76 2.15 16.14 12.42
CA ARG A 76 3.46 16.30 11.77
C ARG A 76 3.31 16.77 10.34
N ASN A 77 3.11 18.09 10.18
CA ASN A 77 2.76 18.70 8.90
C ASN A 77 3.86 18.67 7.83
N HIS A 78 5.10 18.33 8.20
CA HIS A 78 6.22 18.27 7.26
C HIS A 78 6.39 16.88 6.62
N THR A 79 5.99 15.82 7.30
CA THR A 79 6.19 14.43 6.83
C THR A 79 5.49 14.15 5.50
N ILE A 80 4.39 14.85 5.22
CA ILE A 80 3.60 14.64 4.00
C ILE A 80 4.38 14.93 2.70
N TRP A 81 5.41 15.79 2.76
CA TRP A 81 6.26 16.09 1.61
C TRP A 81 7.17 14.93 1.21
N LEU A 82 7.27 13.89 2.04
CA LEU A 82 7.94 12.65 1.67
C LEU A 82 7.17 11.87 0.61
N LEU A 83 5.83 12.03 0.51
CA LEU A 83 5.01 11.24 -0.41
C LEU A 83 5.39 11.43 -1.90
N PRO A 84 5.60 12.66 -2.44
CA PRO A 84 6.06 12.82 -3.81
C PRO A 84 7.45 12.23 -4.05
N ILE A 85 8.34 12.26 -3.05
CA ILE A 85 9.69 11.67 -3.15
C ILE A 85 9.59 10.15 -3.20
N LEU A 86 8.79 9.56 -2.31
CA LEU A 86 8.53 8.12 -2.32
C LEU A 86 7.85 7.69 -3.62
N GLN A 87 6.94 8.53 -4.16
CA GLN A 87 6.28 8.27 -5.44
C GLN A 87 7.28 8.26 -6.59
N LEU A 88 8.24 9.20 -6.59
CA LEU A 88 9.31 9.26 -7.60
C LEU A 88 10.18 7.99 -7.58
N LEU A 89 10.52 7.53 -6.39
CA LEU A 89 11.27 6.29 -6.24
C LEU A 89 10.44 5.09 -6.72
N TRP A 90 9.19 5.01 -6.31
CA TRP A 90 8.33 3.88 -6.59
C TRP A 90 8.01 3.72 -8.08
N VAL A 91 7.67 4.83 -8.78
CA VAL A 91 7.37 4.78 -10.23
C VAL A 91 8.56 4.30 -11.06
N ASN A 92 9.79 4.54 -10.59
CA ASN A 92 11.00 4.10 -11.27
C ASN A 92 11.44 2.67 -10.87
N MET A 93 10.83 2.08 -9.84
CA MET A 93 11.18 0.74 -9.38
C MET A 93 10.18 -0.33 -9.81
N GLN A 94 8.87 -0.01 -9.81
CA GLN A 94 7.86 -1.04 -10.04
C GLN A 94 6.51 -0.46 -10.49
N GLY A 95 5.74 -1.27 -11.28
CA GLY A 95 4.43 -0.87 -11.82
C GLY A 95 3.29 -0.73 -10.81
N LEU A 96 3.45 -1.18 -9.56
CA LEU A 96 2.42 -1.04 -8.51
C LEU A 96 2.40 0.36 -7.84
N PHE A 97 3.18 1.32 -8.33
CA PHE A 97 3.21 2.70 -7.82
C PHE A 97 1.84 3.39 -7.80
N ILE A 98 0.89 2.91 -8.60
CA ILE A 98 -0.49 3.42 -8.62
C ILE A 98 -1.17 3.31 -7.25
N LEU A 99 -0.79 2.33 -6.43
CA LEU A 99 -1.33 2.14 -5.08
C LEU A 99 -1.02 3.34 -4.18
N GLY A 100 0.12 4.00 -4.36
CA GLY A 100 0.45 5.23 -3.64
C GLY A 100 -0.56 6.35 -3.92
N LEU A 101 -0.92 6.54 -5.20
CA LEU A 101 -1.96 7.50 -5.59
C LEU A 101 -3.32 7.09 -5.03
N VAL A 102 -3.68 5.81 -5.11
CA VAL A 102 -4.93 5.30 -4.53
C VAL A 102 -5.02 5.59 -3.03
N LEU A 103 -3.93 5.44 -2.29
CA LEU A 103 -3.89 5.76 -0.86
C LEU A 103 -4.12 7.26 -0.61
N ILE A 104 -3.41 8.16 -1.31
CA ILE A 104 -3.56 9.61 -1.14
C ILE A 104 -5.00 10.05 -1.46
N TYR A 105 -5.50 9.66 -2.65
CA TYR A 105 -6.84 10.05 -3.08
C TYR A 105 -7.95 9.36 -2.28
N GLY A 106 -7.72 8.14 -1.82
CA GLY A 106 -8.62 7.45 -0.88
C GLY A 106 -8.76 8.21 0.44
N TYR A 107 -7.66 8.73 0.98
CA TYR A 107 -7.69 9.60 2.16
C TYR A 107 -8.44 10.91 1.90
N LEU A 108 -8.14 11.58 0.78
CA LEU A 108 -8.85 12.81 0.38
C LEU A 108 -10.35 12.59 0.23
N PHE A 109 -10.73 11.50 -0.42
CA PHE A 109 -12.13 11.14 -0.62
C PHE A 109 -12.84 10.81 0.70
N GLY A 110 -12.16 10.08 1.58
CA GLY A 110 -12.66 9.80 2.92
C GLY A 110 -12.96 11.08 3.71
N GLU A 111 -12.05 12.07 3.68
CA GLU A 111 -12.26 13.38 4.34
C GLU A 111 -13.43 14.14 3.73
N LEU A 112 -13.60 14.12 2.40
CA LEU A 112 -14.75 14.76 1.74
C LEU A 112 -16.07 14.12 2.16
N ILE A 113 -16.12 12.79 2.29
CA ILE A 113 -17.31 12.10 2.79
C ILE A 113 -17.62 12.55 4.22
N CYS A 114 -16.63 12.53 5.11
CA CYS A 114 -16.80 12.96 6.50
C CYS A 114 -17.27 14.40 6.63
N TRP A 115 -16.91 15.29 5.70
CA TRP A 115 -17.40 16.68 5.73
C TRP A 115 -18.84 16.84 5.23
N LYS A 116 -19.26 16.03 4.24
CA LYS A 116 -20.57 16.19 3.60
C LYS A 116 -21.64 15.30 4.21
N ILE A 117 -21.28 14.16 4.75
CA ILE A 117 -22.21 13.15 5.25
C ILE A 117 -22.00 12.96 6.74
N LYS A 118 -23.08 13.09 7.53
CA LYS A 118 -23.06 12.70 8.93
C LYS A 118 -23.03 11.18 9.00
N LEU A 119 -21.86 10.63 9.25
CA LEU A 119 -21.70 9.20 9.42
C LEU A 119 -22.26 8.74 10.76
N PRO A 120 -22.85 7.53 10.86
CA PRO A 120 -23.26 6.95 12.12
C PRO A 120 -22.04 6.78 13.03
N PHE A 121 -22.30 6.79 14.35
CA PHE A 121 -21.25 6.80 15.35
C PHE A 121 -20.44 8.12 15.38
N GLN A 122 -19.54 8.27 16.30
CA GLN A 122 -18.74 9.49 16.50
C GLN A 122 -17.64 9.71 15.43
N TRP A 123 -17.74 9.07 14.29
CA TRP A 123 -16.72 9.12 13.23
C TRP A 123 -16.49 10.51 12.63
N ASN A 124 -17.49 11.39 12.72
CA ASN A 124 -17.37 12.75 12.15
C ASN A 124 -16.56 13.73 13.02
N ASN A 125 -16.50 13.52 14.33
CA ASN A 125 -15.97 14.55 15.24
C ASN A 125 -14.48 14.39 15.53
N GLU A 126 -13.96 13.18 15.46
CA GLU A 126 -12.56 12.88 15.84
C GLU A 126 -11.61 12.73 14.64
N PHE A 127 -12.14 12.60 13.42
CA PHE A 127 -11.36 12.12 12.27
C PHE A 127 -11.23 13.10 11.11
N THR A 128 -11.87 14.28 11.15
CA THR A 128 -11.76 15.24 10.06
C THR A 128 -10.52 16.12 10.21
N ILE A 129 -9.74 16.21 9.15
CA ILE A 129 -8.62 17.15 9.09
C ILE A 129 -9.13 18.59 8.86
N LYS A 130 -8.41 19.57 9.40
CA LYS A 130 -8.69 21.00 9.17
C LYS A 130 -8.57 21.31 7.67
N GLU A 131 -9.35 22.27 7.19
CA GLU A 131 -9.38 22.67 5.78
C GLU A 131 -7.98 22.96 5.19
N LYS A 132 -7.13 23.69 5.92
CA LYS A 132 -5.75 23.96 5.49
C LYS A 132 -4.92 22.67 5.28
N LYS A 133 -5.13 21.64 6.09
CA LYS A 133 -4.47 20.35 5.92
C LYS A 133 -5.00 19.61 4.70
N TYR A 134 -6.31 19.69 4.45
CA TYR A 134 -6.92 19.09 3.28
C TYR A 134 -6.31 19.64 1.98
N TRP A 135 -6.24 20.96 1.83
CA TRP A 135 -5.66 21.61 0.65
C TRP A 135 -4.18 21.28 0.47
N LYS A 136 -3.44 21.14 1.58
CA LYS A 136 -2.05 20.72 1.53
C LYS A 136 -1.91 19.26 1.05
N LEU A 137 -2.76 18.37 1.54
CA LEU A 137 -2.80 16.97 1.09
C LEU A 137 -3.18 16.87 -0.40
N LEU A 138 -4.13 17.69 -0.85
CA LEU A 138 -4.51 17.77 -2.26
C LEU A 138 -3.33 18.22 -3.12
N LEU A 139 -2.61 19.27 -2.72
CA LEU A 139 -1.41 19.73 -3.42
C LEU A 139 -0.35 18.61 -3.52
N VAL A 140 -0.08 17.91 -2.43
CA VAL A 140 0.84 16.78 -2.41
C VAL A 140 0.35 15.64 -3.32
N GLY A 141 -0.96 15.39 -3.36
CA GLY A 141 -1.56 14.41 -4.29
C GLY A 141 -1.33 14.79 -5.74
N ILE A 142 -1.55 16.07 -6.10
CA ILE A 142 -1.27 16.58 -7.46
C ILE A 142 0.21 16.44 -7.81
N LEU A 143 1.11 16.84 -6.90
CA LEU A 143 2.55 16.69 -7.09
C LEU A 143 2.95 15.22 -7.28
N SER A 144 2.40 14.32 -6.47
CA SER A 144 2.66 12.87 -6.60
C SER A 144 2.18 12.33 -7.95
N LEU A 145 1.06 12.85 -8.47
CA LEU A 145 0.57 12.48 -9.79
C LEU A 145 1.50 12.99 -10.90
N VAL A 146 1.96 14.25 -10.82
CA VAL A 146 2.91 14.84 -11.78
C VAL A 146 4.23 14.08 -11.79
N VAL A 147 4.72 13.70 -10.62
CA VAL A 147 5.96 12.94 -10.47
C VAL A 147 5.89 11.57 -11.16
N CYS A 148 4.71 10.98 -11.32
CA CYS A 148 4.56 9.72 -12.06
C CYS A 148 4.99 9.80 -13.53
N PHE A 149 5.06 10.99 -14.11
CA PHE A 149 5.58 11.19 -15.48
C PHE A 149 7.11 11.31 -15.54
N ILE A 150 7.77 11.44 -14.39
CA ILE A 150 9.23 11.51 -14.26
C ILE A 150 9.78 10.09 -14.16
N ASN A 151 9.70 9.37 -15.28
CA ASN A 151 10.25 8.03 -15.44
C ASN A 151 10.86 7.90 -16.85
N PRO A 152 11.76 6.93 -17.13
CA PRO A 152 12.43 6.78 -18.43
C PRO A 152 11.48 6.61 -19.63
N TYR A 153 10.25 6.13 -19.38
CA TYR A 153 9.24 5.90 -20.41
C TYR A 153 8.20 7.03 -20.52
N GLY A 154 8.32 8.07 -19.69
CA GLY A 154 7.41 9.23 -19.66
C GLY A 154 5.95 8.82 -19.49
N PHE A 155 5.10 9.30 -20.40
CA PHE A 155 3.66 9.03 -20.37
C PHE A 155 3.30 7.54 -20.46
N LYS A 156 4.04 6.76 -21.27
CA LYS A 156 3.81 5.32 -21.40
C LYS A 156 4.08 4.58 -20.09
N GLY A 157 5.14 4.99 -19.36
CA GLY A 157 5.44 4.44 -18.03
C GLY A 157 4.38 4.77 -16.99
N ALA A 158 3.86 6.00 -17.00
CA ALA A 158 2.79 6.41 -16.09
C ALA A 158 1.48 5.63 -16.33
N LEU A 159 1.18 5.25 -17.58
CA LEU A 159 0.00 4.45 -17.93
C LEU A 159 0.22 2.93 -17.84
N PHE A 160 1.43 2.48 -17.60
CA PHE A 160 1.76 1.05 -17.56
C PHE A 160 0.85 0.21 -16.64
N PRO A 161 0.48 0.65 -15.43
CA PRO A 161 -0.43 -0.12 -14.58
C PRO A 161 -1.78 -0.40 -15.24
N PHE A 162 -2.33 0.57 -15.98
CA PHE A 162 -3.63 0.42 -16.66
C PHE A 162 -3.54 -0.58 -17.82
N THR A 163 -2.45 -0.55 -18.58
CA THR A 163 -2.22 -1.54 -19.65
C THR A 163 -2.03 -2.94 -19.08
N LEU A 164 -1.36 -3.05 -17.94
CA LEU A 164 -1.20 -4.32 -17.23
C LEU A 164 -2.55 -4.89 -16.79
N PHE A 165 -3.39 -4.07 -16.14
CA PHE A 165 -4.72 -4.49 -15.69
C PHE A 165 -5.65 -4.87 -16.85
N SER A 166 -5.62 -4.12 -17.96
CA SER A 166 -6.43 -4.45 -19.14
C SER A 166 -6.02 -5.80 -19.75
N ASN A 167 -4.73 -6.10 -19.77
CA ASN A 167 -4.22 -7.37 -20.29
C ASN A 167 -4.56 -8.56 -19.40
N ILE A 168 -4.60 -8.37 -18.08
CA ILE A 168 -4.98 -9.44 -17.13
C ILE A 168 -6.50 -9.71 -17.16
N GLY A 169 -7.31 -8.67 -17.40
CA GLY A 169 -8.78 -8.77 -17.38
C GLY A 169 -9.39 -9.50 -18.58
N THR A 170 -8.67 -9.71 -19.67
CA THR A 170 -9.16 -10.41 -20.86
C THR A 170 -9.11 -11.93 -20.66
N LYS A 171 -10.29 -12.58 -20.64
CA LYS A 171 -10.45 -14.03 -20.48
C LYS A 171 -9.70 -14.88 -21.53
N THR A 172 -9.29 -14.26 -22.62
CA THR A 172 -8.54 -14.89 -23.73
C THR A 172 -7.03 -14.93 -23.49
N ASN A 173 -6.53 -14.31 -22.41
CA ASN A 173 -5.12 -14.24 -22.18
C ASN A 173 -4.61 -15.53 -21.52
N ILE A 174 -3.78 -16.28 -22.26
CA ILE A 174 -3.16 -17.54 -21.82
C ILE A 174 -2.43 -17.35 -20.48
N PHE A 175 -1.86 -16.16 -20.24
CA PHE A 175 -1.16 -15.83 -19.00
C PHE A 175 -2.11 -15.84 -17.78
N ALA A 176 -3.36 -15.40 -17.93
CA ALA A 176 -4.33 -15.38 -16.83
C ALA A 176 -4.77 -16.80 -16.43
N GLN A 177 -4.67 -17.77 -17.35
CA GLN A 177 -5.01 -19.17 -17.10
C GLN A 177 -3.83 -19.99 -16.55
N THR A 178 -2.60 -19.62 -16.91
CA THR A 178 -1.39 -20.40 -16.59
C THR A 178 -0.73 -19.94 -15.28
N ILE A 179 -0.88 -18.68 -14.91
CA ILE A 179 -0.26 -18.13 -13.71
C ILE A 179 -1.17 -18.39 -12.50
N HIS A 180 -0.76 -19.29 -11.62
CA HIS A 180 -1.51 -19.63 -10.39
C HIS A 180 -1.85 -18.42 -9.50
N GLU A 181 -1.09 -17.34 -9.58
CA GLU A 181 -1.31 -16.10 -8.82
C GLU A 181 -2.55 -15.32 -9.24
N PHE A 182 -3.04 -15.51 -10.48
CA PHE A 182 -4.27 -14.90 -11.00
C PHE A 182 -5.51 -15.78 -10.81
N GLN A 183 -5.35 -17.01 -10.32
CA GLN A 183 -6.48 -17.88 -10.02
C GLN A 183 -7.19 -17.41 -8.75
N ARG A 184 -8.52 -17.50 -8.77
CA ARG A 184 -9.34 -17.13 -7.59
C ARG A 184 -8.93 -17.99 -6.39
N PRO A 185 -8.68 -17.42 -5.20
CA PRO A 185 -8.24 -18.17 -4.02
C PRO A 185 -9.20 -19.30 -3.62
N PHE A 186 -10.49 -19.13 -3.92
CA PHE A 186 -11.54 -20.12 -3.61
C PHE A 186 -11.71 -21.20 -4.67
N ALA A 187 -11.13 -21.06 -5.88
CA ALA A 187 -11.15 -22.08 -6.93
C ALA A 187 -10.08 -23.16 -6.73
N ILE A 188 -9.13 -22.95 -5.84
CA ILE A 188 -8.07 -23.90 -5.54
C ILE A 188 -8.63 -24.95 -4.57
N HIS A 189 -8.95 -26.13 -5.11
CA HIS A 189 -9.56 -27.24 -4.35
C HIS A 189 -8.59 -27.96 -3.39
N ARG A 190 -7.32 -27.53 -3.31
CA ARG A 190 -6.34 -28.08 -2.38
C ARG A 190 -6.35 -27.32 -1.07
N TRP A 191 -6.73 -28.00 0.01
CA TRP A 191 -6.55 -27.53 1.38
C TRP A 191 -5.07 -27.22 1.61
N ASN A 192 -4.74 -25.94 1.74
CA ASN A 192 -3.40 -25.49 2.09
C ASN A 192 -3.53 -24.52 3.27
N LEU A 193 -2.58 -24.58 4.19
CA LEU A 193 -2.55 -23.73 5.39
C LEU A 193 -2.74 -22.23 5.02
N LYS A 194 -2.22 -21.82 3.86
CA LYS A 194 -2.38 -20.46 3.30
C LYS A 194 -3.84 -20.07 3.09
N ILE A 195 -4.66 -20.96 2.55
CA ILE A 195 -6.08 -20.71 2.27
C ILE A 195 -6.85 -20.67 3.58
N PHE A 196 -6.46 -21.46 4.58
CA PHE A 196 -7.05 -21.43 5.91
C PHE A 196 -6.87 -20.07 6.59
N PHE A 197 -5.64 -19.55 6.65
CA PHE A 197 -5.37 -18.24 7.23
C PHE A 197 -5.98 -17.09 6.43
N TYR A 198 -6.07 -17.19 5.11
CA TYR A 198 -6.76 -16.21 4.27
C TYR A 198 -8.28 -16.16 4.52
N LYS A 199 -8.90 -17.27 4.93
CA LYS A 199 -10.33 -17.32 5.27
C LYS A 199 -10.64 -16.78 6.67
N ILE A 200 -9.65 -16.71 7.55
CA ILE A 200 -9.80 -16.20 8.92
C ILE A 200 -9.61 -14.66 8.95
N LEU A 201 -8.82 -14.10 8.03
CA LEU A 201 -8.65 -12.65 7.84
C LEU A 201 -9.83 -12.03 7.10
#